data_1ec4d5b548689da9e2f7fab621e21a07
#
_entry.id   1ec4d5b548689da9e2f7fab621e21a07
#
_cell.length_a   1.000
_cell.length_b   1.000
_cell.length_c   1.000
_cell.angle_alpha   90.00
_cell.angle_beta   90.00
_cell.angle_gamma   90.00
#
_symmetry.space_group_name_H-M   'P 1'
#
loop_
_entity.id
_entity.type
_entity.pdbx_description
1 polymer ?
#
loop_
_entity_poly.entity_id
_entity_poly.type
_entity_poly.pdbx_seq_one_letter_code
_entity_poly.pdbx_strand_id
1 'polypeptide(L)'
;MTFQKLGQDNVALYLDYLKLAMQQEPYMMTADFFDEDGIRKRIADPFFQNTTSILALEDDGVVGRIEYHFYVCMQDGCKMAYVDWVYVLPEHRHKGVAQNLFREFETACNAFGIDHYYLIRSERPEADRFYRAFSDAELSNEPLLRKSLSV
;
A
#
# COMPACT_ATOMS: atom_id res chain seq x y z
N MET A 1 11.91 13.34 5.54
CA MET A 1 10.87 12.47 4.97
C MET A 1 9.59 13.27 4.84
N THR A 2 8.98 13.25 3.66
CA THR A 2 7.66 13.87 3.37
C THR A 2 6.72 12.83 2.80
N PHE A 3 5.39 13.09 2.85
CA PHE A 3 4.38 12.18 2.36
C PHE A 3 3.52 12.87 1.33
N GLN A 4 3.27 12.20 0.22
CA GLN A 4 2.45 12.74 -0.88
C GLN A 4 1.51 11.66 -1.40
N LYS A 5 0.27 12.05 -1.73
CA LYS A 5 -0.63 11.19 -2.47
C LYS A 5 -0.13 11.05 -3.92
N LEU A 6 -0.13 9.82 -4.43
CA LEU A 6 0.18 9.55 -5.85
C LEU A 6 -0.82 10.28 -6.76
N GLY A 7 -0.28 10.95 -7.77
CA GLY A 7 -1.04 11.66 -8.80
C GLY A 7 -0.18 11.95 -10.03
N GLN A 8 -0.71 12.76 -10.94
CA GLN A 8 -0.02 13.10 -12.19
C GLN A 8 1.31 13.81 -11.95
N ASP A 9 1.41 14.62 -10.89
CA ASP A 9 2.57 15.45 -10.62
C ASP A 9 3.80 14.66 -10.13
N ASN A 10 3.59 13.48 -9.54
CA ASN A 10 4.65 12.66 -8.95
C ASN A 10 4.73 11.23 -9.50
N VAL A 11 3.98 10.91 -10.56
CA VAL A 11 3.97 9.57 -11.16
C VAL A 11 5.36 9.14 -11.66
N ALA A 12 6.18 10.06 -12.14
CA ALA A 12 7.53 9.75 -12.60
C ALA A 12 8.40 9.21 -11.46
N LEU A 13 8.38 9.85 -10.30
CA LEU A 13 9.09 9.38 -9.10
C LEU A 13 8.57 8.01 -8.63
N TYR A 14 7.27 7.80 -8.70
CA TYR A 14 6.66 6.51 -8.38
C TYR A 14 7.10 5.39 -9.33
N LEU A 15 7.20 5.67 -10.62
CA LEU A 15 7.67 4.71 -11.62
C LEU A 15 9.14 4.33 -11.41
N ASP A 16 9.99 5.29 -11.09
CA ASP A 16 11.40 5.04 -10.78
C ASP A 16 11.54 4.17 -9.52
N TYR A 17 10.75 4.45 -8.50
CA TYR A 17 10.67 3.62 -7.30
C TYR A 17 10.24 2.18 -7.61
N LEU A 18 9.21 1.97 -8.46
CA LEU A 18 8.76 0.62 -8.82
C LEU A 18 9.83 -0.14 -9.61
N LYS A 19 10.54 0.52 -10.53
CA LYS A 19 11.66 -0.06 -11.27
C LYS A 19 12.76 -0.53 -10.32
N LEU A 20 13.12 0.31 -9.36
CA LEU A 20 14.13 -0.01 -8.36
C LEU A 20 13.69 -1.17 -7.46
N ALA A 21 12.44 -1.14 -6.97
CA ALA A 21 11.87 -2.23 -6.17
C ALA A 21 11.87 -3.57 -6.94
N MET A 22 11.51 -3.56 -8.22
CA MET A 22 11.52 -4.74 -9.06
C MET A 22 12.93 -5.28 -9.32
N GLN A 23 13.93 -4.39 -9.45
CA GLN A 23 15.34 -4.80 -9.59
C GLN A 23 15.89 -5.42 -8.30
N GLN A 24 15.56 -4.85 -7.15
CA GLN A 24 16.08 -5.30 -5.85
C GLN A 24 15.39 -6.57 -5.35
N GLU A 25 14.07 -6.65 -5.49
CA GLU A 25 13.26 -7.75 -4.98
C GLU A 25 12.18 -8.18 -6.00
N PRO A 26 12.56 -8.76 -7.14
CA PRO A 26 11.61 -9.12 -8.22
C PRO A 26 10.51 -10.08 -7.76
N TYR A 27 10.78 -10.94 -6.79
CA TYR A 27 9.81 -11.88 -6.22
C TYR A 27 8.70 -11.21 -5.38
N MET A 28 8.84 -9.92 -5.05
CA MET A 28 7.80 -9.14 -4.38
C MET A 28 6.77 -8.58 -5.36
N MET A 29 7.05 -8.63 -6.66
CA MET A 29 6.15 -8.14 -7.68
C MET A 29 5.23 -9.25 -8.18
N THR A 30 3.98 -8.90 -8.44
CA THR A 30 2.97 -9.85 -8.95
C THR A 30 2.96 -9.98 -10.48
N ALA A 31 3.69 -9.11 -11.19
CA ALA A 31 3.78 -9.10 -12.63
C ALA A 31 5.20 -9.40 -13.11
N ASP A 32 5.31 -10.19 -14.18
CA ASP A 32 6.59 -10.56 -14.79
C ASP A 32 7.22 -9.40 -15.59
N PHE A 33 6.46 -8.36 -15.87
CA PHE A 33 6.91 -7.18 -16.62
C PHE A 33 6.42 -5.88 -16.01
N PHE A 34 7.13 -4.81 -16.31
CA PHE A 34 6.82 -3.47 -15.83
C PHE A 34 5.95 -2.71 -16.84
N ASP A 35 4.67 -2.49 -16.51
CA ASP A 35 3.69 -1.80 -17.34
C ASP A 35 3.61 -0.29 -17.02
N GLU A 36 4.59 0.47 -17.47
CA GLU A 36 4.66 1.92 -17.24
C GLU A 36 3.46 2.67 -17.85
N ASP A 37 3.12 2.36 -19.08
CA ASP A 37 2.00 3.02 -19.78
C ASP A 37 0.66 2.70 -19.12
N GLY A 38 0.47 1.47 -18.66
CA GLY A 38 -0.71 1.08 -17.91
C GLY A 38 -0.83 1.84 -16.58
N ILE A 39 0.26 2.02 -15.84
CA ILE A 39 0.27 2.79 -14.59
C ILE A 39 -0.12 4.25 -14.85
N ARG A 40 0.46 4.89 -15.88
CA ARG A 40 0.11 6.27 -16.24
C ARG A 40 -1.36 6.43 -16.63
N LYS A 41 -1.93 5.47 -17.37
CA LYS A 41 -3.36 5.44 -17.72
C LYS A 41 -4.25 5.28 -16.49
N ARG A 42 -3.91 4.37 -15.57
CA ARG A 42 -4.68 4.12 -14.35
C ARG A 42 -4.81 5.34 -13.43
N ILE A 43 -3.79 6.19 -13.35
CA ILE A 43 -3.84 7.43 -12.54
C ILE A 43 -4.97 8.36 -13.00
N ALA A 44 -5.29 8.39 -14.28
CA ALA A 44 -6.36 9.22 -14.83
C ALA A 44 -7.71 8.49 -14.96
N ASP A 45 -7.75 7.18 -14.77
CA ASP A 45 -8.94 6.35 -14.95
C ASP A 45 -9.86 6.44 -13.74
N PRO A 46 -11.13 6.85 -13.89
CA PRO A 46 -12.10 6.95 -12.79
C PRO A 46 -12.28 5.64 -12.01
N PHE A 47 -12.14 4.48 -12.64
CA PHE A 47 -12.25 3.18 -11.98
C PHE A 47 -11.19 3.02 -10.86
N PHE A 48 -10.00 3.59 -11.04
CA PHE A 48 -8.91 3.51 -10.07
C PHE A 48 -8.91 4.65 -9.03
N GLN A 49 -9.87 5.58 -9.07
CA GLN A 49 -9.96 6.70 -8.12
C GLN A 49 -10.31 6.28 -6.70
N ASN A 50 -10.84 5.07 -6.51
CA ASN A 50 -11.13 4.51 -5.17
C ASN A 50 -9.87 4.01 -4.45
N THR A 51 -8.77 3.84 -5.18
CA THR A 51 -7.49 3.44 -4.61
C THR A 51 -6.63 4.67 -4.33
N THR A 52 -6.05 4.72 -3.14
CA THR A 52 -5.12 5.78 -2.74
C THR A 52 -3.76 5.17 -2.47
N SER A 53 -2.71 5.71 -3.07
CA SER A 53 -1.32 5.41 -2.71
C SER A 53 -0.71 6.63 -2.05
N ILE A 54 -0.12 6.45 -0.85
CA ILE A 54 0.70 7.46 -0.17
C ILE A 54 2.16 7.07 -0.37
N LEU A 55 2.94 8.00 -0.88
CA LEU A 55 4.36 7.88 -1.14
C LEU A 55 5.16 8.52 -0.02
N ALA A 56 6.14 7.84 0.53
CA ALA A 56 7.16 8.40 1.40
C ALA A 56 8.36 8.84 0.57
N LEU A 57 8.77 10.10 0.69
CA LEU A 57 9.87 10.68 -0.07
C LEU A 57 11.02 11.09 0.85
N GLU A 58 12.23 10.77 0.44
CA GLU A 58 13.50 11.25 1.01
C GLU A 58 14.42 11.65 -0.16
N ASP A 59 15.13 12.77 -0.02
CA ASP A 59 16.14 13.25 -0.99
C ASP A 59 15.65 13.21 -2.46
N ASP A 60 14.43 13.72 -2.69
CA ASP A 60 13.75 13.80 -3.98
C ASP A 60 13.37 12.43 -4.62
N GLY A 61 13.47 11.34 -3.89
CA GLY A 61 13.06 10.00 -4.33
C GLY A 61 11.98 9.36 -3.47
N VAL A 62 11.19 8.48 -4.06
CA VAL A 62 10.25 7.64 -3.30
C VAL A 62 11.01 6.47 -2.67
N VAL A 63 10.87 6.31 -1.36
CA VAL A 63 11.54 5.25 -0.58
C VAL A 63 10.58 4.20 -0.04
N GLY A 64 9.29 4.47 -0.07
CA GLY A 64 8.25 3.54 0.36
C GLY A 64 6.86 4.02 -0.03
N ARG A 65 5.90 3.11 0.01
CA ARG A 65 4.50 3.43 -0.22
C ARG A 65 3.56 2.58 0.62
N ILE A 66 2.36 3.09 0.85
CA ILE A 66 1.18 2.34 1.29
C ILE A 66 0.05 2.59 0.29
N GLU A 67 -0.64 1.52 -0.11
CA GLU A 67 -1.79 1.57 -1.01
C GLU A 67 -3.00 0.96 -0.34
N TYR A 68 -4.12 1.65 -0.40
CA TYR A 68 -5.36 1.25 0.27
C TYR A 68 -6.60 1.76 -0.45
N HIS A 69 -7.75 1.20 -0.12
CA HIS A 69 -9.04 1.72 -0.53
C HIS A 69 -10.06 1.65 0.60
N PHE A 70 -11.06 2.52 0.52
CA PHE A 70 -12.18 2.56 1.45
C PHE A 70 -13.41 1.90 0.83
N TYR A 71 -14.18 1.19 1.63
CA TYR A 71 -15.43 0.61 1.21
C TYR A 71 -16.39 0.50 2.40
N VAL A 72 -17.65 0.18 2.12
CA VAL A 72 -18.71 0.08 3.13
C VAL A 72 -19.36 -1.29 3.09
N CYS A 73 -19.76 -1.78 4.26
CA CYS A 73 -20.61 -2.95 4.41
C CYS A 73 -22.07 -2.47 4.51
N MET A 74 -22.91 -2.87 3.56
CA MET A 74 -24.32 -2.43 3.53
C MET A 74 -25.12 -2.96 4.72
N GLN A 75 -24.89 -4.22 5.09
CA GLN A 75 -25.63 -4.86 6.18
C GLN A 75 -25.35 -4.20 7.53
N ASP A 76 -24.10 -3.98 7.87
CA ASP A 76 -23.68 -3.53 9.19
C ASP A 76 -23.47 -2.01 9.25
N GLY A 77 -23.47 -1.34 8.10
CA GLY A 77 -23.21 0.10 7.98
C GLY A 77 -21.75 0.48 8.29
N CYS A 78 -20.84 -0.49 8.46
CA CYS A 78 -19.45 -0.23 8.76
C CYS A 78 -18.72 0.38 7.58
N LYS A 79 -17.89 1.37 7.86
CA LYS A 79 -16.91 1.92 6.92
C LYS A 79 -15.58 1.24 7.17
N MET A 80 -15.02 0.68 6.13
CA MET A 80 -13.85 -0.17 6.22
C MET A 80 -12.75 0.30 5.29
N ALA A 81 -11.50 -0.02 5.63
CA ALA A 81 -10.36 0.10 4.73
C ALA A 81 -9.68 -1.24 4.54
N TYR A 82 -9.15 -1.45 3.35
CA TYR A 82 -8.25 -2.55 3.04
C TYR A 82 -6.91 -1.99 2.54
N VAL A 83 -5.82 -2.49 3.13
CA VAL A 83 -4.47 -2.13 2.69
C VAL A 83 -3.98 -3.17 1.70
N ASP A 84 -3.79 -2.76 0.44
CA ASP A 84 -3.37 -3.64 -0.65
C ASP A 84 -1.87 -3.88 -0.65
N TRP A 85 -1.09 -2.82 -0.42
CA TRP A 85 0.37 -2.84 -0.47
C TRP A 85 1.00 -1.97 0.60
N VAL A 86 2.04 -2.49 1.20
CA VAL A 86 3.04 -1.72 1.95
C VAL A 86 4.42 -2.23 1.53
N TYR A 87 5.23 -1.35 0.98
CA TYR A 87 6.59 -1.71 0.59
C TYR A 87 7.55 -0.55 0.83
N VAL A 88 8.68 -0.85 1.44
CA VAL A 88 9.78 0.08 1.70
C VAL A 88 11.04 -0.51 1.07
N LEU A 89 11.77 0.29 0.30
CA LEU A 89 13.05 -0.12 -0.29
C LEU A 89 14.00 -0.65 0.79
N PRO A 90 14.74 -1.74 0.52
CA PRO A 90 15.56 -2.42 1.52
C PRO A 90 16.48 -1.51 2.33
N GLU A 91 17.16 -0.57 1.68
CA GLU A 91 18.11 0.38 2.30
C GLU A 91 17.43 1.43 3.19
N HIS A 92 16.12 1.58 3.11
CA HIS A 92 15.31 2.51 3.91
C HIS A 92 14.50 1.81 5.01
N ARG A 93 14.63 0.49 5.15
CA ARG A 93 13.98 -0.28 6.22
C ARG A 93 14.61 0.01 7.58
N HIS A 94 13.90 -0.34 8.65
CA HIS A 94 14.31 -0.12 10.06
C HIS A 94 14.54 1.35 10.44
N LYS A 95 14.08 2.29 9.61
CA LYS A 95 14.17 3.74 9.83
C LYS A 95 12.81 4.39 10.14
N GLY A 96 11.79 3.58 10.42
CA GLY A 96 10.44 4.08 10.74
C GLY A 96 9.58 4.45 9.53
N VAL A 97 10.02 4.18 8.29
CA VAL A 97 9.26 4.55 7.08
C VAL A 97 7.89 3.89 7.05
N ALA A 98 7.81 2.57 7.28
CA ALA A 98 6.55 1.84 7.27
C ALA A 98 5.61 2.31 8.39
N GLN A 99 6.12 2.55 9.61
CA GLN A 99 5.33 3.09 10.73
C GLN A 99 4.72 4.45 10.39
N ASN A 100 5.50 5.33 9.75
CA ASN A 100 5.01 6.64 9.36
C ASN A 100 3.98 6.56 8.22
N LEU A 101 4.15 5.65 7.26
CA LEU A 101 3.13 5.38 6.23
C LEU A 101 1.82 4.91 6.84
N PHE A 102 1.86 4.04 7.85
CA PHE A 102 0.65 3.63 8.58
C PHE A 102 0.01 4.79 9.34
N ARG A 103 0.79 5.71 9.94
CA ARG A 103 0.23 6.91 10.60
C ARG A 103 -0.49 7.83 9.63
N GLU A 104 0.08 8.04 8.44
CA GLU A 104 -0.58 8.82 7.37
C GLU A 104 -1.89 8.17 6.93
N PHE A 105 -1.87 6.86 6.73
CA PHE A 105 -3.04 6.07 6.39
C PHE A 105 -4.11 6.15 7.51
N GLU A 106 -3.75 5.93 8.77
CA GLU A 106 -4.67 6.02 9.90
C GLU A 106 -5.23 7.42 10.09
N THR A 107 -4.44 8.47 9.80
CA THR A 107 -4.91 9.85 9.76
C THR A 107 -6.01 10.02 8.70
N ALA A 108 -5.83 9.44 7.51
CA ALA A 108 -6.86 9.44 6.48
C ALA A 108 -8.09 8.64 6.91
N CYS A 109 -7.91 7.46 7.52
CA CYS A 109 -9.02 6.66 8.06
C CYS A 109 -9.85 7.47 9.06
N ASN A 110 -9.23 8.13 10.01
CA ASN A 110 -9.90 8.96 11.00
C ASN A 110 -10.67 10.12 10.36
N ALA A 111 -10.10 10.79 9.36
CA ALA A 111 -10.74 11.90 8.66
C ALA A 111 -12.02 11.47 7.91
N PHE A 112 -12.08 10.22 7.45
CA PHE A 112 -13.25 9.64 6.74
C PHE A 112 -14.18 8.84 7.64
N GLY A 113 -13.87 8.71 8.92
CA GLY A 113 -14.67 7.97 9.90
C GLY A 113 -14.69 6.47 9.61
N ILE A 114 -13.51 5.91 9.25
CA ILE A 114 -13.35 4.47 9.04
C ILE A 114 -13.39 3.78 10.40
N ASP A 115 -14.22 2.76 10.52
CA ASP A 115 -14.43 2.03 11.79
C ASP A 115 -13.28 1.05 12.05
N HIS A 116 -12.81 0.35 11.02
CA HIS A 116 -11.66 -0.56 11.10
C HIS A 116 -11.03 -0.82 9.74
N TYR A 117 -9.81 -1.34 9.76
CA TYR A 117 -9.13 -1.78 8.55
C TYR A 117 -8.50 -3.16 8.75
N TYR A 118 -8.20 -3.81 7.65
CA TYR A 118 -7.46 -5.07 7.62
C TYR A 118 -6.53 -5.17 6.41
N LEU A 119 -5.64 -6.13 6.46
CA LEU A 119 -4.74 -6.48 5.36
C LEU A 119 -4.42 -7.97 5.40
N ILE A 120 -4.05 -8.51 4.26
CA ILE A 120 -3.43 -9.84 4.17
C ILE A 120 -1.94 -9.66 4.38
N ARG A 121 -1.46 -10.02 5.57
CA ARG A 121 -0.06 -9.84 5.93
C ARG A 121 0.85 -10.89 5.28
N SER A 122 2.06 -10.48 4.94
CA SER A 122 3.11 -11.41 4.53
C SER A 122 3.61 -12.22 5.74
N GLU A 123 3.83 -13.52 5.55
CA GLU A 123 4.41 -14.42 6.57
C GLU A 123 5.94 -14.35 6.63
N ARG A 124 6.58 -13.47 5.85
CA ARG A 124 8.04 -13.28 5.90
C ARG A 124 8.45 -12.78 7.30
N PRO A 125 9.58 -13.26 7.86
CA PRO A 125 9.94 -12.96 9.25
C PRO A 125 10.03 -11.46 9.59
N GLU A 126 10.47 -10.63 8.66
CA GLU A 126 10.55 -9.17 8.87
C GLU A 126 9.16 -8.52 8.92
N ALA A 127 8.28 -8.91 8.00
CA ALA A 127 6.90 -8.42 7.96
C ALA A 127 6.11 -8.93 9.18
N ASP A 128 6.26 -10.18 9.55
CA ASP A 128 5.61 -10.75 10.74
C ASP A 128 6.02 -10.00 12.01
N ARG A 129 7.33 -9.74 12.20
CA ARG A 129 7.80 -8.92 13.33
C ARG A 129 7.22 -7.51 13.32
N PHE A 130 7.12 -6.89 12.16
CA PHE A 130 6.53 -5.56 12.02
C PHE A 130 5.05 -5.55 12.45
N TYR A 131 4.24 -6.47 11.95
CA TYR A 131 2.82 -6.51 12.27
C TYR A 131 2.54 -6.93 13.72
N ARG A 132 3.36 -7.80 14.32
CA ARG A 132 3.24 -8.15 15.74
C ARG A 132 3.56 -7.00 16.68
N ALA A 133 4.21 -5.96 16.22
CA ALA A 133 4.48 -4.76 17.00
C ALA A 133 3.28 -3.79 17.12
N PHE A 134 2.20 -4.04 16.37
CA PHE A 134 0.94 -3.31 16.53
C PHE A 134 0.23 -3.83 17.80
N SER A 135 0.27 -3.04 18.87
CA SER A 135 -0.22 -3.45 20.20
C SER A 135 -1.74 -3.55 20.30
N ASP A 136 -2.45 -2.89 19.41
CA ASP A 136 -3.91 -2.74 19.37
C ASP A 136 -4.56 -3.47 18.18
N ALA A 137 -3.77 -4.25 17.43
CA ALA A 137 -4.25 -5.03 16.30
C ALA A 137 -4.43 -6.51 16.66
N GLU A 138 -5.48 -7.13 16.14
CA GLU A 138 -5.69 -8.57 16.20
C GLU A 138 -5.03 -9.25 15.00
N LEU A 139 -4.20 -10.26 15.26
CA LEU A 139 -3.63 -11.11 14.22
C LEU A 139 -4.40 -12.43 14.18
N SER A 140 -5.14 -12.64 13.09
CA SER A 140 -5.89 -13.88 12.85
C SER A 140 -5.44 -14.58 11.57
N ASN A 141 -5.83 -15.83 11.40
CA ASN A 141 -5.59 -16.63 10.21
C ASN A 141 -6.93 -17.01 9.60
N GLU A 142 -7.50 -16.09 8.84
CA GLU A 142 -8.80 -16.31 8.18
C GLU A 142 -8.63 -17.11 6.89
N PRO A 143 -9.52 -18.09 6.61
CA PRO A 143 -9.51 -18.79 5.34
C PRO A 143 -9.76 -17.84 4.17
N LEU A 144 -8.84 -17.78 3.23
CA LEU A 144 -8.96 -16.95 2.04
C LEU A 144 -9.35 -17.79 0.82
N LEU A 145 -10.36 -17.35 0.08
CA LEU A 145 -10.66 -17.87 -1.25
C LEU A 145 -10.27 -16.81 -2.29
N ARG A 146 -9.39 -17.19 -3.23
CA ARG A 146 -9.01 -16.35 -4.36
C ARG A 146 -9.31 -17.09 -5.66
N LYS A 147 -9.96 -16.39 -6.61
CA LYS A 147 -10.22 -16.89 -7.95
C LYS A 147 -9.85 -15.82 -8.96
N SER A 148 -8.98 -16.15 -9.90
CA SER A 148 -8.71 -15.27 -11.06
C SER A 148 -9.85 -15.40 -12.06
N LEU A 149 -10.33 -14.28 -12.58
CA LEU A 149 -11.37 -14.21 -13.61
C LEU A 149 -10.81 -13.80 -14.98
N SER A 150 -9.59 -13.24 -14.98
CA SER A 150 -8.85 -12.97 -16.22
C SER A 150 -8.07 -14.21 -16.65
N VAL A 151 -8.15 -14.53 -17.92
CA VAL A 151 -7.38 -15.61 -18.56
C VAL A 151 -6.10 -15.04 -19.13
#